data_ebac31679898eef7d199f12d010650ee
#
_entry.id   ebac31679898eef7d199f12d010650ee
#
_cell.length_a   1.000
_cell.length_b   1.000
_cell.length_c   1.000
_cell.angle_alpha   90.00
_cell.angle_beta   90.00
_cell.angle_gamma   90.00
#
_symmetry.space_group_name_H-M   'P 1'
#
loop_
_entity.id
_entity.type
_entity.pdbx_description
1 polymer ?
#
loop_
_entity_poly.entity_id
_entity_poly.type
_entity_poly.pdbx_seq_one_letter_code
_entity_poly.pdbx_strand_id
1 'polypeptide(L)'
;MRPSAAILVGTVKLLVGAYPRWLGCAPEPRQRIYFANHTSHVDTLAIWSALPSRLRRVTHPVAARDYWGEGLRKYVATRALHAVLIDRKREDKTADPLAPLLELLAAGESLIIFPEGTRGSEALPGPFKSGLYRLAQARPDAELVPVYLENLHRSMPRGAFLPVPFTCTVRFGAPLAVAAGETKDAFLARAREEVVRLSGVAP
;
A
#
# COMPACT_ATOMS: atom_id res chain seq x y z
N MET A 1 -19.27 3.14 -9.73
CA MET A 1 -18.03 2.35 -9.89
C MET A 1 -17.93 1.97 -11.37
N ARG A 2 -16.78 2.16 -12.02
CA ARG A 2 -16.61 1.74 -13.43
C ARG A 2 -16.75 0.22 -13.50
N PRO A 3 -17.41 -0.35 -14.53
CA PRO A 3 -17.59 -1.80 -14.65
C PRO A 3 -16.27 -2.59 -14.58
N SER A 4 -15.19 -2.06 -15.15
CA SER A 4 -13.84 -2.64 -15.10
C SER A 4 -13.29 -2.78 -13.68
N ALA A 5 -13.55 -1.81 -12.80
CA ALA A 5 -13.12 -1.87 -11.40
C ALA A 5 -13.91 -2.93 -10.61
N ALA A 6 -15.19 -3.11 -10.90
CA ALA A 6 -16.02 -4.15 -10.27
C ALA A 6 -15.56 -5.56 -10.66
N ILE A 7 -15.29 -5.77 -11.96
CA ILE A 7 -14.77 -7.02 -12.48
C ILE A 7 -13.40 -7.32 -11.83
N LEU A 8 -12.50 -6.34 -11.82
CA LEU A 8 -11.17 -6.51 -11.22
C LEU A 8 -11.25 -6.91 -9.75
N VAL A 9 -12.10 -6.23 -8.96
CA VAL A 9 -12.31 -6.55 -7.52
C VAL A 9 -12.88 -7.97 -7.36
N GLY A 10 -13.86 -8.35 -8.18
CA GLY A 10 -14.43 -9.70 -8.17
C GLY A 10 -13.38 -10.77 -8.48
N THR A 11 -12.57 -10.53 -9.52
CA THR A 11 -11.47 -11.43 -9.91
C THR A 11 -10.42 -11.57 -8.83
N VAL A 12 -9.97 -10.44 -8.22
CA VAL A 12 -8.97 -10.48 -7.14
C VAL A 12 -9.52 -11.23 -5.91
N LYS A 13 -10.77 -10.97 -5.52
CA LYS A 13 -11.41 -11.68 -4.41
C LYS A 13 -11.57 -13.17 -4.67
N LEU A 14 -11.88 -13.55 -5.90
CA LEU A 14 -12.02 -14.95 -6.29
C LEU A 14 -10.68 -15.68 -6.32
N LEU A 15 -9.64 -15.06 -6.88
CA LEU A 15 -8.34 -15.70 -7.10
C LEU A 15 -7.42 -15.64 -5.88
N VAL A 16 -7.47 -14.54 -5.11
CA VAL A 16 -6.50 -14.26 -4.04
C VAL A 16 -7.17 -14.19 -2.66
N GLY A 17 -8.48 -14.17 -2.59
CA GLY A 17 -9.24 -14.03 -1.34
C GLY A 17 -9.32 -12.57 -0.87
N ALA A 18 -8.21 -11.93 -0.54
CA ALA A 18 -8.07 -10.52 -0.15
C ALA A 18 -9.18 -9.99 0.80
N TYR A 19 -9.47 -10.76 1.87
CA TYR A 19 -10.51 -10.40 2.85
C TYR A 19 -10.01 -9.36 3.84
N PRO A 20 -10.72 -8.21 4.00
CA PRO A 20 -10.34 -7.20 4.96
C PRO A 20 -10.60 -7.61 6.39
N ARG A 21 -9.65 -7.37 7.30
CA ARG A 21 -9.81 -7.43 8.74
C ARG A 21 -9.41 -6.10 9.36
N TRP A 22 -10.40 -5.38 9.85
CA TRP A 22 -10.22 -4.09 10.53
C TRP A 22 -10.01 -4.34 12.01
N LEU A 23 -8.74 -4.35 12.46
CA LEU A 23 -8.37 -4.74 13.83
C LEU A 23 -8.18 -3.53 14.75
N GLY A 24 -7.75 -2.38 14.21
CA GLY A 24 -7.46 -1.19 15.00
C GLY A 24 -8.09 0.09 14.46
N CYS A 25 -8.82 0.02 13.35
CA CYS A 25 -9.58 1.15 12.80
C CYS A 25 -10.84 0.65 12.09
N ALA A 26 -11.79 1.55 11.83
CA ALA A 26 -12.97 1.28 11.00
C ALA A 26 -12.78 1.81 9.56
N PRO A 27 -13.49 1.28 8.55
CA PRO A 27 -13.43 1.77 7.17
C PRO A 27 -14.20 3.08 6.99
N GLU A 28 -13.81 4.11 7.71
CA GLU A 28 -14.41 5.45 7.68
C GLU A 28 -13.86 6.32 6.55
N PRO A 29 -14.61 7.33 6.06
CA PRO A 29 -14.18 8.26 5.02
C PRO A 29 -13.22 9.32 5.59
N ARG A 30 -12.04 8.88 6.02
CA ARG A 30 -10.94 9.73 6.49
C ARG A 30 -9.79 9.67 5.50
N GLN A 31 -9.02 10.74 5.41
CA GLN A 31 -7.79 10.76 4.63
C GLN A 31 -6.75 9.85 5.27
N ARG A 32 -6.19 8.91 4.48
CA ARG A 32 -5.30 7.88 5.01
C ARG A 32 -4.10 7.63 4.10
N ILE A 33 -2.99 7.33 4.74
CA ILE A 33 -1.83 6.70 4.10
C ILE A 33 -1.76 5.27 4.62
N TYR A 34 -2.23 4.33 3.79
CA TYR A 34 -2.09 2.90 4.08
C TYR A 34 -0.67 2.46 3.72
N PHE A 35 0.07 1.93 4.68
CA PHE A 35 1.43 1.45 4.46
C PHE A 35 1.56 -0.03 4.84
N ALA A 36 2.18 -0.84 3.97
CA ALA A 36 2.14 -2.30 4.06
C ALA A 36 3.48 -2.96 3.78
N ASN A 37 3.61 -4.25 4.19
CA ASN A 37 4.65 -5.14 3.70
C ASN A 37 4.47 -5.41 2.20
N HIS A 38 5.58 -5.64 1.50
CA HIS A 38 5.59 -5.85 0.04
C HIS A 38 6.30 -7.13 -0.35
N THR A 39 5.55 -8.14 -0.78
CA THR A 39 6.08 -9.46 -1.12
C THR A 39 5.64 -9.96 -2.50
N SER A 40 4.53 -9.43 -3.04
CA SER A 40 3.91 -9.91 -4.26
C SER A 40 3.52 -8.79 -5.23
N HIS A 41 3.40 -9.11 -6.50
CA HIS A 41 2.86 -8.21 -7.53
C HIS A 41 1.39 -7.87 -7.31
N VAL A 42 0.65 -8.70 -6.58
CA VAL A 42 -0.79 -8.52 -6.33
C VAL A 42 -1.09 -7.76 -5.03
N ASP A 43 -0.06 -7.39 -4.24
CA ASP A 43 -0.23 -6.70 -2.95
C ASP A 43 -1.06 -5.43 -3.07
N THR A 44 -0.75 -4.61 -4.07
CA THR A 44 -1.50 -3.38 -4.38
C THR A 44 -2.97 -3.67 -4.66
N LEU A 45 -3.24 -4.70 -5.47
CA LEU A 45 -4.59 -5.11 -5.84
C LEU A 45 -5.34 -5.66 -4.64
N ALA A 46 -4.66 -6.43 -3.77
CA ALA A 46 -5.24 -7.00 -2.57
C ALA A 46 -5.72 -5.91 -1.61
N ILE A 47 -4.86 -4.93 -1.26
CA ILE A 47 -5.25 -3.82 -0.38
C ILE A 47 -6.39 -3.02 -1.02
N TRP A 48 -6.23 -2.61 -2.29
CA TRP A 48 -7.23 -1.79 -2.96
C TRP A 48 -8.57 -2.50 -3.09
N SER A 49 -8.62 -3.81 -3.39
CA SER A 49 -9.86 -4.58 -3.46
C SER A 49 -10.50 -4.82 -2.11
N ALA A 50 -9.71 -4.86 -1.02
CA ALA A 50 -10.19 -5.00 0.35
C ALA A 50 -10.91 -3.74 0.87
N LEU A 51 -10.58 -2.56 0.33
CA LEU A 51 -11.25 -1.32 0.69
C LEU A 51 -12.71 -1.30 0.21
N PRO A 52 -13.65 -0.73 0.97
CA PRO A 52 -15.01 -0.41 0.49
C PRO A 52 -14.98 0.50 -0.74
N SER A 53 -15.98 0.41 -1.61
CA SER A 53 -16.02 1.16 -2.88
C SER A 53 -15.90 2.68 -2.70
N ARG A 54 -16.44 3.23 -1.61
CA ARG A 54 -16.33 4.65 -1.27
C ARG A 54 -14.89 5.09 -1.00
N LEU A 55 -14.10 4.26 -0.29
CA LEU A 55 -12.69 4.54 0.00
C LEU A 55 -11.80 4.32 -1.22
N ARG A 56 -12.08 3.28 -2.02
CA ARG A 56 -11.33 3.04 -3.28
C ARG A 56 -11.33 4.22 -4.24
N ARG A 57 -12.40 5.00 -4.28
CA ARG A 57 -12.51 6.14 -5.21
C ARG A 57 -11.54 7.28 -4.91
N VAL A 58 -11.17 7.40 -3.64
CA VAL A 58 -10.27 8.46 -3.12
C VAL A 58 -8.93 7.90 -2.64
N THR A 59 -8.61 6.65 -3.00
CA THR A 59 -7.36 6.01 -2.57
C THR A 59 -6.54 5.62 -3.78
N HIS A 60 -5.32 6.16 -3.87
CA HIS A 60 -4.39 6.01 -4.97
C HIS A 60 -3.21 5.11 -4.57
N PRO A 61 -3.07 3.92 -5.18
CA PRO A 61 -1.86 3.14 -5.02
C PRO A 61 -0.66 3.86 -5.62
N VAL A 62 0.47 3.79 -4.91
CA VAL A 62 1.76 4.27 -5.42
C VAL A 62 2.47 3.12 -6.11
N ALA A 63 2.81 3.30 -7.37
CA ALA A 63 3.43 2.28 -8.19
C ALA A 63 4.69 2.80 -8.89
N ALA A 64 5.65 1.91 -9.12
CA ALA A 64 6.88 2.28 -9.79
C ALA A 64 6.68 2.32 -11.32
N ARG A 65 7.10 3.41 -11.95
CA ARG A 65 6.96 3.65 -13.39
C ARG A 65 7.69 2.60 -14.23
N ASP A 66 8.87 2.17 -13.80
CA ASP A 66 9.70 1.16 -14.46
C ASP A 66 9.00 -0.20 -14.62
N TYR A 67 8.04 -0.51 -13.75
CA TYR A 67 7.28 -1.77 -13.82
C TYR A 67 5.85 -1.59 -14.38
N TRP A 68 5.19 -0.50 -14.03
CA TRP A 68 3.78 -0.24 -14.37
C TRP A 68 3.61 0.76 -15.52
N GLY A 69 4.71 1.23 -16.15
CA GLY A 69 4.70 2.30 -17.13
C GLY A 69 4.26 1.90 -18.54
N GLU A 70 4.10 0.59 -18.85
CA GLU A 70 3.89 0.12 -20.22
C GLU A 70 2.73 -0.89 -20.35
N GLY A 71 2.15 -0.95 -21.55
CA GLY A 71 1.17 -1.94 -22.00
C GLY A 71 -0.08 -2.05 -21.12
N LEU A 72 -0.60 -3.28 -20.98
CA LEU A 72 -1.81 -3.57 -20.20
C LEU A 72 -1.64 -3.22 -18.73
N ARG A 73 -0.43 -3.34 -18.19
CA ARG A 73 -0.12 -2.98 -16.79
C ARG A 73 -0.37 -1.49 -16.54
N LYS A 74 0.07 -0.62 -17.46
CA LYS A 74 -0.19 0.83 -17.38
C LYS A 74 -1.68 1.11 -17.40
N TYR A 75 -2.43 0.46 -18.27
CA TYR A 75 -3.89 0.61 -18.33
C TYR A 75 -4.55 0.23 -16.98
N VAL A 76 -4.20 -0.93 -16.42
CA VAL A 76 -4.73 -1.38 -15.12
C VAL A 76 -4.33 -0.39 -14.01
N ALA A 77 -3.06 -0.01 -13.92
CA ALA A 77 -2.58 0.92 -12.90
C ALA A 77 -3.31 2.26 -12.97
N THR A 78 -3.36 2.90 -14.15
CA THR A 78 -3.85 4.27 -14.27
C THR A 78 -5.38 4.36 -14.43
N ARG A 79 -5.99 3.43 -15.16
CA ARG A 79 -7.43 3.50 -15.47
C ARG A 79 -8.32 2.74 -14.50
N ALA A 80 -7.86 1.61 -13.97
CA ALA A 80 -8.65 0.81 -13.04
C ALA A 80 -8.36 1.18 -11.57
N LEU A 81 -7.08 1.35 -11.22
CA LEU A 81 -6.64 1.60 -9.85
C LEU A 81 -6.43 3.09 -9.53
N HIS A 82 -6.37 3.97 -10.53
CA HIS A 82 -5.97 5.37 -10.38
C HIS A 82 -4.61 5.52 -9.69
N ALA A 83 -3.67 4.59 -9.96
CA ALA A 83 -2.36 4.56 -9.35
C ALA A 83 -1.50 5.75 -9.80
N VAL A 84 -0.70 6.27 -8.88
CA VAL A 84 0.32 7.27 -9.15
C VAL A 84 1.62 6.57 -9.49
N LEU A 85 2.17 6.90 -10.65
CA LEU A 85 3.44 6.33 -11.09
C LEU A 85 4.58 7.24 -10.66
N ILE A 86 5.44 6.72 -9.77
CA ILE A 86 6.65 7.42 -9.33
C ILE A 86 7.88 6.85 -10.03
N ASP A 87 8.81 7.74 -10.35
CA ASP A 87 10.12 7.35 -10.89
C ASP A 87 11.11 7.07 -9.76
N ARG A 88 11.58 5.82 -9.67
CA ARG A 88 12.55 5.40 -8.64
C ARG A 88 14.01 5.62 -9.06
N LYS A 89 14.26 5.71 -10.37
CA LYS A 89 15.63 5.79 -10.91
C LYS A 89 16.23 7.19 -10.90
N ARG A 90 15.42 8.22 -10.52
CA ARG A 90 15.88 9.61 -10.44
C ARG A 90 16.72 10.05 -11.65
N GLU A 91 16.17 9.94 -12.85
CA GLU A 91 16.82 10.49 -14.04
C GLU A 91 17.01 12.01 -13.88
N ASP A 92 16.03 12.67 -13.28
CA ASP A 92 16.17 14.04 -12.79
C ASP A 92 16.43 14.05 -11.27
N LYS A 93 17.65 14.38 -10.89
CA LYS A 93 18.08 14.50 -9.46
C LYS A 93 17.45 15.69 -8.75
N THR A 94 16.90 16.67 -9.48
CA THR A 94 16.30 17.89 -8.93
C THR A 94 14.84 17.70 -8.57
N ALA A 95 14.11 16.77 -9.20
CA ALA A 95 12.73 16.50 -8.94
C ALA A 95 12.53 15.71 -7.62
N ASP A 96 11.60 16.17 -6.77
CA ASP A 96 11.20 15.41 -5.59
C ASP A 96 10.26 14.26 -5.99
N PRO A 97 10.66 12.99 -5.80
CA PRO A 97 9.81 11.85 -6.16
C PRO A 97 8.52 11.77 -5.35
N LEU A 98 8.40 12.49 -4.24
CA LEU A 98 7.19 12.54 -3.43
C LEU A 98 6.24 13.68 -3.83
N ALA A 99 6.66 14.63 -4.68
CA ALA A 99 5.83 15.77 -5.07
C ALA A 99 4.43 15.36 -5.57
N PRO A 100 4.27 14.38 -6.49
CA PRO A 100 2.94 13.96 -6.94
C PRO A 100 2.08 13.34 -5.81
N LEU A 101 2.70 12.73 -4.80
CA LEU A 101 2.00 12.16 -3.65
C LEU A 101 1.54 13.25 -2.71
N LEU A 102 2.36 14.28 -2.50
CA LEU A 102 2.03 15.44 -1.68
C LEU A 102 0.89 16.25 -2.29
N GLU A 103 0.85 16.39 -3.62
CA GLU A 103 -0.27 17.02 -4.34
C GLU A 103 -1.59 16.28 -4.11
N LEU A 104 -1.61 14.96 -4.21
CA LEU A 104 -2.80 14.16 -3.93
C LEU A 104 -3.24 14.27 -2.47
N LEU A 105 -2.30 14.21 -1.54
CA LEU A 105 -2.61 14.40 -0.13
C LEU A 105 -3.12 15.81 0.15
N ALA A 106 -2.61 16.84 -0.55
CA ALA A 106 -3.13 18.21 -0.45
C ALA A 106 -4.57 18.34 -0.98
N ALA A 107 -4.94 17.52 -1.97
CA ALA A 107 -6.29 17.45 -2.50
C ALA A 107 -7.27 16.62 -1.62
N GLY A 108 -6.82 16.12 -0.46
CA GLY A 108 -7.65 15.29 0.44
C GLY A 108 -7.71 13.81 0.07
N GLU A 109 -6.95 13.39 -0.95
CA GLU A 109 -6.91 12.00 -1.41
C GLU A 109 -6.05 11.12 -0.47
N SER A 110 -6.25 9.80 -0.53
CA SER A 110 -5.54 8.81 0.28
C SER A 110 -4.54 8.02 -0.56
N LEU A 111 -3.54 7.42 0.08
CA LEU A 111 -2.50 6.66 -0.59
C LEU A 111 -2.39 5.22 -0.08
N ILE A 112 -1.95 4.31 -0.96
CA ILE A 112 -1.41 2.99 -0.58
C ILE A 112 0.07 2.98 -0.97
N ILE A 113 0.95 2.77 0.00
CA ILE A 113 2.40 2.77 -0.20
C ILE A 113 3.05 1.52 0.39
N PHE A 114 4.21 1.17 -0.16
CA PHE A 114 5.08 0.13 0.35
C PHE A 114 6.41 0.76 0.75
N PRO A 115 6.60 1.07 2.04
CA PRO A 115 7.76 1.87 2.48
C PRO A 115 9.11 1.15 2.37
N GLU A 116 9.11 -0.16 2.14
CA GLU A 116 10.32 -0.92 1.76
C GLU A 116 10.89 -0.46 0.41
N GLY A 117 10.05 0.08 -0.48
CA GLY A 117 10.41 0.57 -1.81
C GLY A 117 10.75 -0.52 -2.82
N THR A 118 10.83 -1.77 -2.41
CA THR A 118 11.04 -2.96 -3.26
C THR A 118 10.39 -4.17 -2.60
N ARG A 119 10.12 -5.21 -3.35
CA ARG A 119 9.53 -6.44 -2.81
C ARG A 119 10.57 -7.23 -2.03
N GLY A 120 10.24 -7.59 -0.80
CA GLY A 120 10.99 -8.52 0.02
C GLY A 120 10.79 -9.98 -0.42
N SER A 121 11.64 -10.88 0.09
CA SER A 121 11.51 -12.33 -0.02
C SER A 121 10.84 -12.95 1.22
N GLU A 122 10.86 -12.21 2.32
CA GLU A 122 10.36 -12.66 3.61
C GLU A 122 8.89 -12.25 3.83
N ALA A 123 8.19 -13.01 4.68
CA ALA A 123 6.80 -12.70 5.06
C ALA A 123 6.71 -11.39 5.87
N LEU A 124 7.73 -11.09 6.68
CA LEU A 124 7.82 -9.87 7.46
C LEU A 124 8.53 -8.76 6.67
N PRO A 125 8.13 -7.49 6.87
CA PRO A 125 8.71 -6.38 6.14
C PRO A 125 10.18 -6.13 6.52
N GLY A 126 10.96 -5.75 5.53
CA GLY A 126 12.29 -5.18 5.73
C GLY A 126 12.26 -3.76 6.30
N PRO A 127 13.43 -3.09 6.41
CA PRO A 127 13.52 -1.72 6.89
C PRO A 127 12.72 -0.75 6.01
N PHE A 128 12.04 0.22 6.65
CA PHE A 128 11.27 1.24 5.97
C PHE A 128 12.13 2.43 5.55
N LYS A 129 11.88 2.96 4.35
CA LYS A 129 12.56 4.14 3.80
C LYS A 129 11.91 5.43 4.28
N SER A 130 12.69 6.51 4.23
CA SER A 130 12.32 7.85 4.73
C SER A 130 11.07 8.48 4.08
N GLY A 131 10.61 7.96 2.94
CA GLY A 131 9.43 8.47 2.25
C GLY A 131 8.18 8.49 3.12
N LEU A 132 7.94 7.44 3.92
CA LEU A 132 6.80 7.37 4.84
C LEU A 132 6.86 8.50 5.88
N TYR A 133 8.03 8.72 6.50
CA TYR A 133 8.22 9.80 7.47
C TYR A 133 8.00 11.19 6.87
N ARG A 134 8.52 11.43 5.66
CA ARG A 134 8.35 12.72 4.96
C ARG A 134 6.87 12.99 4.63
N LEU A 135 6.12 11.98 4.19
CA LEU A 135 4.68 12.12 3.95
C LEU A 135 3.92 12.40 5.25
N ALA A 136 4.28 11.69 6.33
CA ALA A 136 3.68 11.88 7.65
C ALA A 136 3.91 13.29 8.20
N GLN A 137 5.11 13.84 8.06
CA GLN A 137 5.42 15.21 8.47
C GLN A 137 4.71 16.27 7.62
N ALA A 138 4.62 16.04 6.31
CA ALA A 138 3.99 17.00 5.41
C ALA A 138 2.45 17.04 5.57
N ARG A 139 1.85 15.94 6.06
CA ARG A 139 0.39 15.82 6.25
C ARG A 139 0.08 15.15 7.59
N PRO A 140 0.27 15.88 8.71
CA PRO A 140 0.03 15.34 10.06
C PRO A 140 -1.44 14.98 10.31
N ASP A 141 -2.37 15.58 9.55
CA ASP A 141 -3.81 15.31 9.65
C ASP A 141 -4.24 13.99 8.98
N ALA A 142 -3.40 13.43 8.10
CA ALA A 142 -3.67 12.15 7.45
C ALA A 142 -3.34 10.98 8.38
N GLU A 143 -4.32 10.08 8.59
CA GLU A 143 -4.10 8.88 9.40
C GLU A 143 -3.13 7.91 8.71
N LEU A 144 -2.05 7.54 9.39
CA LEU A 144 -1.09 6.52 8.91
C LEU A 144 -1.56 5.15 9.38
N VAL A 145 -2.14 4.36 8.48
CA VAL A 145 -2.73 3.05 8.82
C VAL A 145 -1.78 1.93 8.43
N PRO A 146 -1.21 1.18 9.40
CA PRO A 146 -0.41 -0.01 9.11
C PRO A 146 -1.29 -1.12 8.54
N VAL A 147 -0.78 -1.80 7.52
CA VAL A 147 -1.48 -2.90 6.86
C VAL A 147 -0.55 -4.10 6.75
N TYR A 148 -1.04 -5.27 7.11
CA TYR A 148 -0.32 -6.52 6.90
C TYR A 148 -1.04 -7.40 5.89
N LEU A 149 -0.28 -7.89 4.92
CA LEU A 149 -0.72 -8.79 3.87
C LEU A 149 -0.29 -10.21 4.21
N GLU A 150 -1.27 -11.02 4.63
CA GLU A 150 -1.05 -12.40 5.02
C GLU A 150 -1.16 -13.35 3.82
N ASN A 151 -0.23 -14.29 3.69
CA ASN A 151 -0.20 -15.37 2.70
C ASN A 151 -0.07 -14.96 1.22
N LEU A 152 0.04 -13.67 0.87
CA LEU A 152 0.19 -13.27 -0.53
C LEU A 152 1.49 -13.78 -1.16
N HIS A 153 2.57 -13.89 -0.39
CA HIS A 153 3.84 -14.47 -0.85
C HIS A 153 3.70 -15.96 -1.24
N ARG A 154 2.77 -16.70 -0.58
CA ARG A 154 2.46 -18.10 -0.88
C ARG A 154 1.49 -18.24 -2.06
N SER A 155 0.53 -17.31 -2.16
CA SER A 155 -0.45 -17.32 -3.24
C SER A 155 0.17 -17.03 -4.61
N MET A 156 1.18 -16.16 -4.66
CA MET A 156 1.85 -15.80 -5.91
C MET A 156 3.35 -15.55 -5.68
N PRO A 157 4.16 -16.63 -5.52
CA PRO A 157 5.59 -16.50 -5.33
C PRO A 157 6.27 -15.91 -6.56
N ARG A 158 7.51 -15.44 -6.40
CA ARG A 158 8.31 -14.89 -7.51
C ARG A 158 8.38 -15.89 -8.67
N GLY A 159 8.00 -15.45 -9.87
CA GLY A 159 8.01 -16.28 -11.09
C GLY A 159 6.73 -17.07 -11.35
N ALA A 160 5.76 -17.10 -10.45
CA ALA A 160 4.47 -17.70 -10.70
C ALA A 160 3.61 -16.83 -11.62
N PHE A 161 2.98 -17.47 -12.62
CA PHE A 161 2.03 -16.82 -13.53
C PHE A 161 0.57 -17.02 -13.12
N LEU A 162 0.29 -18.02 -12.29
CA LEU A 162 -1.05 -18.31 -11.78
C LEU A 162 -1.04 -18.28 -10.25
N PRO A 163 -2.01 -17.60 -9.62
CA PRO A 163 -2.15 -17.62 -8.17
C PRO A 163 -2.60 -19.01 -7.70
N VAL A 164 -1.93 -19.53 -6.69
CA VAL A 164 -2.44 -20.68 -5.94
C VAL A 164 -3.56 -20.16 -5.02
N PRO A 165 -4.73 -20.79 -4.95
CA PRO A 165 -5.86 -20.34 -4.16
C PRO A 165 -5.59 -20.51 -2.66
N PHE A 166 -4.89 -19.54 -2.07
CA PHE A 166 -4.78 -19.38 -0.62
C PHE A 166 -5.72 -18.27 -0.16
N THR A 167 -6.35 -18.46 0.98
CA THR A 167 -7.08 -17.38 1.62
C THR A 167 -6.09 -16.33 2.11
N CYS A 168 -6.05 -15.19 1.42
CA CYS A 168 -5.23 -14.05 1.81
C CYS A 168 -6.07 -13.08 2.65
N THR A 169 -5.46 -12.56 3.70
CA THR A 169 -6.11 -11.60 4.59
C THR A 169 -5.37 -10.27 4.53
N VAL A 170 -6.12 -9.18 4.48
CA VAL A 170 -5.61 -7.80 4.57
C VAL A 170 -5.99 -7.25 5.93
N ARG A 171 -5.02 -7.15 6.85
CA ARG A 171 -5.23 -6.70 8.23
C ARG A 171 -4.89 -5.22 8.34
N PHE A 172 -5.86 -4.41 8.79
CA PHE A 172 -5.71 -2.97 9.01
C PHE A 172 -5.57 -2.71 10.51
N GLY A 173 -4.48 -2.08 10.92
CA GLY A 173 -4.18 -1.77 12.32
C GLY A 173 -4.68 -0.40 12.77
N ALA A 174 -4.30 -0.02 13.99
CA ALA A 174 -4.60 1.30 14.55
C ALA A 174 -3.78 2.38 13.83
N PRO A 175 -4.37 3.57 13.58
CA PRO A 175 -3.64 4.68 13.00
C PRO A 175 -2.48 5.13 13.88
N LEU A 176 -1.38 5.53 13.23
CA LEU A 176 -0.20 6.12 13.84
C LEU A 176 -0.12 7.60 13.52
N ALA A 177 0.61 8.33 14.36
CA ALA A 177 1.11 9.67 14.09
C ALA A 177 2.59 9.75 14.49
N VAL A 178 3.33 10.71 13.93
CA VAL A 178 4.68 11.03 14.40
C VAL A 178 4.55 11.71 15.76
N ALA A 179 5.22 11.17 16.79
CA ALA A 179 5.17 11.76 18.11
C ALA A 179 6.03 13.03 18.19
N ALA A 180 5.70 13.94 19.10
CA ALA A 180 6.49 15.14 19.32
C ALA A 180 7.93 14.79 19.69
N GLY A 181 8.90 15.33 18.95
CA GLY A 181 10.33 15.05 19.15
C GLY A 181 10.79 13.66 18.67
N GLU A 182 9.91 12.85 18.07
CA GLU A 182 10.30 11.54 17.55
C GLU A 182 11.24 11.68 16.34
N THR A 183 12.39 11.02 16.42
CA THR A 183 13.33 11.00 15.30
C THR A 183 12.77 10.18 14.12
N LYS A 184 13.24 10.50 12.92
CA LYS A 184 12.88 9.74 11.70
C LYS A 184 13.08 8.22 11.90
N ASP A 185 14.22 7.83 12.44
CA ASP A 185 14.60 6.41 12.53
C ASP A 185 13.76 5.68 13.60
N ALA A 186 13.46 6.34 14.71
CA ALA A 186 12.55 5.81 15.73
C ALA A 186 11.13 5.62 15.19
N PHE A 187 10.59 6.62 14.47
CA PHE A 187 9.29 6.52 13.83
C PHE A 187 9.22 5.37 12.81
N LEU A 188 10.22 5.24 11.93
CA LEU A 188 10.25 4.20 10.91
C LEU A 188 10.36 2.80 11.51
N ALA A 189 11.14 2.64 12.60
CA ALA A 189 11.22 1.38 13.35
C ALA A 189 9.86 1.04 13.96
N ARG A 190 9.24 1.98 14.67
CA ARG A 190 7.90 1.80 15.27
C ARG A 190 6.82 1.50 14.23
N ALA A 191 6.80 2.22 13.11
CA ALA A 191 5.86 1.96 12.03
C ALA A 191 6.03 0.55 11.45
N ARG A 192 7.27 0.07 11.30
CA ARG A 192 7.56 -1.29 10.87
C ARG A 192 7.05 -2.32 11.90
N GLU A 193 7.32 -2.11 13.18
CA GLU A 193 6.87 -2.98 14.27
C GLU A 193 5.35 -3.13 14.30
N GLU A 194 4.60 -2.04 14.02
CA GLU A 194 3.15 -2.10 13.92
C GLU A 194 2.67 -3.04 12.80
N VAL A 195 3.34 -3.03 11.64
CA VAL A 195 3.04 -3.98 10.56
C VAL A 195 3.41 -5.41 10.97
N VAL A 196 4.56 -5.60 11.64
CA VAL A 196 4.97 -6.92 12.17
C VAL A 196 3.96 -7.44 13.19
N ARG A 197 3.51 -6.60 14.12
CA ARG A 197 2.51 -6.99 15.14
C ARG A 197 1.19 -7.49 14.51
N LEU A 198 0.78 -6.90 13.40
CA LEU A 198 -0.39 -7.36 12.65
C LEU A 198 -0.22 -8.76 12.04
N SER A 199 1.01 -9.27 11.88
CA SER A 199 1.25 -10.63 11.40
C SER A 199 0.78 -11.68 12.40
N GLY A 200 0.72 -11.35 13.68
CA GLY A 200 0.48 -12.30 14.79
C GLY A 200 1.70 -13.15 15.13
N VAL A 201 2.83 -12.92 14.50
CA VAL A 201 4.12 -13.52 14.89
C VAL A 201 4.66 -12.69 16.04
N ALA A 202 5.00 -13.34 17.15
CA ALA A 202 5.69 -12.66 18.24
C ALA A 202 7.03 -12.10 17.74
N PRO A 203 7.44 -10.90 18.19
CA PRO A 203 8.71 -10.28 17.80
C PRO A 203 9.90 -11.09 18.27
#